data_d067853ffaa7e9ccc03b9fad8d445f0d
#
_entry.id   d067853ffaa7e9ccc03b9fad8d445f0d
#
_cell.length_a   1.000
_cell.length_b   1.000
_cell.length_c   1.000
_cell.angle_alpha   90.00
_cell.angle_beta   90.00
_cell.angle_gamma   90.00
#
_symmetry.space_group_name_H-M   'P 1'
#
loop_
_entity.id
_entity.type
_entity.pdbx_description
1 polymer ?
#
loop_
_entity_poly.entity_id
_entity_poly.type
_entity_poly.pdbx_seq_one_letter_code
_entity_poly.pdbx_strand_id
1 'polypeptide(L)'
;SSGLLYRAATYLALKHGLSPSEEARLLEHLWRCNITLKAKPGGENEIFLDDKDITNYLHTDSVDINVSVVAKHPKIRTWVDDRLREIQGSFVIDGRDMGTAVFPHAPYKFYLDAPVAVRASRRVGERVADLENVTEALNRRDILDAEQSKPAPDAIHVNTEHLSLAQVIDRIFAHIVRSHPSLSLAEEVR
;
A
#
# COMPACT_ATOMS: atom_id res chain seq x y z
N SER A 1 5.02 0.63 1.06
CA SER A 1 3.56 0.53 0.88
C SER A 1 2.87 1.82 1.30
N SER A 2 2.05 2.39 0.42
CA SER A 2 1.25 3.58 0.73
C SER A 2 0.24 3.31 1.85
N GLY A 3 -0.22 2.08 1.96
CA GLY A 3 -1.15 1.63 2.99
C GLY A 3 -0.66 1.85 4.42
N LEU A 4 0.65 1.88 4.65
CA LEU A 4 1.21 2.13 5.98
C LEU A 4 0.89 3.52 6.52
N LEU A 5 0.86 4.55 5.66
CA LEU A 5 0.50 5.91 6.09
C LEU A 5 -0.99 6.03 6.47
N TYR A 6 -1.89 5.37 5.72
CA TYR A 6 -3.31 5.29 6.11
C TYR A 6 -3.50 4.54 7.43
N ARG A 7 -2.72 3.47 7.66
CA ARG A 7 -2.71 2.73 8.92
C ARG A 7 -2.19 3.58 10.07
N ALA A 8 -1.13 4.36 9.84
CA ALA A 8 -0.60 5.29 10.84
C ALA A 8 -1.64 6.37 11.22
N ALA A 9 -2.34 6.95 10.23
CA ALA A 9 -3.43 7.88 10.49
C ALA A 9 -4.57 7.22 11.28
N THR A 10 -4.93 5.99 10.94
CA THR A 10 -5.94 5.22 11.68
C THR A 10 -5.51 4.93 13.12
N TYR A 11 -4.27 4.49 13.31
CA TYR A 11 -3.71 4.27 14.64
C TYR A 11 -3.74 5.56 15.47
N LEU A 12 -3.37 6.71 14.88
CA LEU A 12 -3.42 8.00 15.55
C LEU A 12 -4.84 8.35 16.00
N ALA A 13 -5.84 8.16 15.13
CA ALA A 13 -7.24 8.38 15.50
C ALA A 13 -7.65 7.53 16.70
N LEU A 14 -7.40 6.23 16.64
CA LEU A 14 -7.77 5.28 17.70
C LEU A 14 -7.03 5.60 19.01
N LYS A 15 -5.74 5.92 18.94
CA LYS A 15 -4.92 6.29 20.11
C LYS A 15 -5.45 7.53 20.84
N HIS A 16 -6.03 8.48 20.12
CA HIS A 16 -6.60 9.71 20.68
C HIS A 16 -8.11 9.64 20.92
N GLY A 17 -8.72 8.46 20.78
CA GLY A 17 -10.16 8.27 20.96
C GLY A 17 -11.02 9.04 19.96
N LEU A 18 -10.46 9.35 18.77
CA LEU A 18 -11.21 9.97 17.69
C LEU A 18 -12.00 8.92 16.91
N SER A 19 -13.20 9.28 16.47
CA SER A 19 -13.89 8.44 15.51
C SER A 19 -13.15 8.44 14.18
N PRO A 20 -12.92 7.27 13.54
CA PRO A 20 -12.33 7.19 12.21
C PRO A 20 -13.08 7.99 11.14
N SER A 21 -14.33 8.36 11.38
CA SER A 21 -15.15 9.19 10.48
C SER A 21 -14.96 10.70 10.67
N GLU A 22 -14.22 11.14 11.69
CA GLU A 22 -14.01 12.57 12.01
C GLU A 22 -12.81 13.14 11.25
N GLU A 23 -12.93 13.29 9.91
CA GLU A 23 -11.85 13.74 9.03
C GLU A 23 -11.12 15.00 9.55
N ALA A 24 -11.88 16.04 9.90
CA ALA A 24 -11.29 17.34 10.26
C ALA A 24 -10.42 17.24 11.52
N ARG A 25 -10.92 16.54 12.57
CA ARG A 25 -10.17 16.35 13.81
C ARG A 25 -8.95 15.47 13.61
N LEU A 26 -9.07 14.40 12.82
CA LEU A 26 -7.94 13.54 12.50
C LEU A 26 -6.87 14.30 11.72
N LEU A 27 -7.27 15.09 10.72
CA LEU A 27 -6.33 15.89 9.94
C LEU A 27 -5.58 16.90 10.82
N GLU A 28 -6.25 17.54 11.76
CA GLU A 28 -5.63 18.46 12.74
C GLU A 28 -4.55 17.75 13.57
N HIS A 29 -4.82 16.52 14.03
CA HIS A 29 -3.84 15.72 14.75
C HIS A 29 -2.66 15.30 13.86
N LEU A 30 -2.91 14.92 12.61
CA LEU A 30 -1.86 14.57 11.66
C LEU A 30 -0.89 15.74 11.39
N TRP A 31 -1.40 16.97 11.33
CA TRP A 31 -0.56 18.15 11.15
C TRP A 31 0.27 18.54 12.40
N ARG A 32 -0.13 18.09 13.57
CA ARG A 32 0.59 18.33 14.81
C ARG A 32 1.65 17.27 15.12
N CYS A 33 1.61 16.14 14.44
CA CYS A 33 2.53 15.03 14.65
C CYS A 33 3.52 14.92 13.49
N ASN A 34 4.70 14.40 13.78
CA ASN A 34 5.66 14.01 12.76
C ASN A 34 5.52 12.51 12.45
N ILE A 35 4.92 12.18 11.31
CA ILE A 35 4.84 10.80 10.83
C ILE A 35 5.86 10.61 9.72
N THR A 36 6.82 9.70 9.95
CA THR A 36 7.91 9.41 9.02
C THR A 36 7.87 7.95 8.59
N LEU A 37 7.93 7.71 7.27
CA LEU A 37 8.12 6.39 6.68
C LEU A 37 9.60 6.21 6.39
N LYS A 38 10.22 5.19 6.99
CA LYS A 38 11.61 4.79 6.70
C LYS A 38 11.61 3.52 5.87
N ALA A 39 12.16 3.62 4.66
CA ALA A 39 12.40 2.44 3.84
C ALA A 39 13.60 1.65 4.39
N LYS A 40 13.43 0.33 4.53
CA LYS A 40 14.49 -0.58 4.98
C LYS A 40 14.85 -1.52 3.84
N PRO A 41 16.03 -1.37 3.23
CA PRO A 41 16.47 -2.27 2.18
C PRO A 41 16.45 -3.73 2.66
N GLY A 42 15.77 -4.60 1.91
CA GLY A 42 15.67 -6.02 2.24
C GLY A 42 14.79 -6.36 3.46
N GLY A 43 14.05 -5.38 4.00
CA GLY A 43 13.17 -5.56 5.15
C GLY A 43 11.83 -4.85 4.99
N GLU A 44 10.99 -4.94 6.01
CA GLU A 44 9.74 -4.20 6.07
C GLU A 44 9.98 -2.73 6.36
N ASN A 45 9.20 -1.85 5.71
CA ASN A 45 9.24 -0.42 5.99
C ASN A 45 8.77 -0.12 7.40
N GLU A 46 9.40 0.84 8.04
CA GLU A 46 9.11 1.26 9.40
C GLU A 46 8.36 2.59 9.41
N ILE A 47 7.42 2.74 10.33
CA ILE A 47 6.69 4.00 10.56
C ILE A 47 6.99 4.53 11.95
N PHE A 48 7.38 5.79 11.99
CA PHE A 48 7.63 6.51 13.24
C PHE A 48 6.58 7.60 13.44
N LEU A 49 6.11 7.75 14.66
CA LEU A 49 5.25 8.82 15.12
C LEU A 49 6.02 9.58 16.21
N ASP A 50 6.42 10.85 15.95
CA ASP A 50 7.22 11.65 16.84
C ASP A 50 8.46 10.88 17.37
N ASP A 51 9.23 10.31 16.43
CA ASP A 51 10.42 9.48 16.65
C ASP A 51 10.19 8.12 17.35
N LYS A 52 8.95 7.79 17.71
CA LYS A 52 8.59 6.49 18.26
C LYS A 52 8.19 5.53 17.12
N ASP A 53 8.84 4.36 17.06
CA ASP A 53 8.43 3.29 16.17
C ASP A 53 7.03 2.77 16.54
N ILE A 54 6.11 2.85 15.58
CA ILE A 54 4.72 2.38 15.72
C ILE A 54 4.40 1.23 14.76
N THR A 55 5.37 0.71 14.02
CA THR A 55 5.17 -0.29 12.95
C THR A 55 4.35 -1.48 13.41
N ASN A 56 4.67 -2.03 14.58
CA ASN A 56 3.98 -3.20 15.13
C ASN A 56 2.50 -2.95 15.51
N TYR A 57 2.10 -1.69 15.68
CA TYR A 57 0.71 -1.32 16.00
C TYR A 57 -0.17 -1.14 14.77
N LEU A 58 0.42 -1.12 13.57
CA LEU A 58 -0.29 -0.80 12.33
C LEU A 58 -1.08 -2.00 11.76
N HIS A 59 -0.82 -3.21 12.27
CA HIS A 59 -1.44 -4.44 11.78
C HIS A 59 -2.34 -5.12 12.81
N THR A 60 -2.90 -4.31 13.73
CA THR A 60 -3.89 -4.78 14.69
C THR A 60 -5.28 -4.85 14.07
N ASP A 61 -6.16 -5.71 14.60
CA ASP A 61 -7.55 -5.84 14.14
C ASP A 61 -8.30 -4.50 14.16
N SER A 62 -8.07 -3.69 15.20
CA SER A 62 -8.69 -2.36 15.32
C SER A 62 -8.31 -1.44 14.16
N VAL A 63 -7.05 -1.46 13.73
CA VAL A 63 -6.58 -0.70 12.56
C VAL A 63 -7.14 -1.31 11.27
N ASP A 64 -7.11 -2.63 11.13
CA ASP A 64 -7.61 -3.33 9.94
C ASP A 64 -9.10 -3.03 9.66
N ILE A 65 -9.92 -2.99 10.70
CA ILE A 65 -11.37 -2.69 10.59
C ILE A 65 -11.62 -1.23 10.16
N ASN A 66 -10.81 -0.30 10.63
CA ASN A 66 -11.08 1.13 10.49
C ASN A 66 -10.32 1.82 9.35
N VAL A 67 -9.24 1.22 8.84
CA VAL A 67 -8.39 1.86 7.82
C VAL A 67 -9.12 2.24 6.54
N SER A 68 -10.10 1.45 6.11
CA SER A 68 -10.89 1.76 4.90
C SER A 68 -11.82 2.95 5.10
N VAL A 69 -12.26 3.23 6.32
CA VAL A 69 -13.03 4.43 6.63
C VAL A 69 -12.14 5.67 6.53
N VAL A 70 -10.96 5.62 7.16
CA VAL A 70 -9.98 6.71 7.12
C VAL A 70 -9.50 6.98 5.68
N ALA A 71 -9.24 5.94 4.90
CA ALA A 71 -8.76 6.06 3.52
C ALA A 71 -9.80 6.66 2.53
N LYS A 72 -11.07 6.79 2.91
CA LYS A 72 -12.10 7.47 2.12
C LYS A 72 -12.09 8.99 2.26
N HIS A 73 -11.47 9.52 3.30
CA HIS A 73 -11.45 10.96 3.55
C HIS A 73 -10.57 11.71 2.56
N PRO A 74 -11.11 12.63 1.75
CA PRO A 74 -10.36 13.32 0.71
C PRO A 74 -9.13 14.08 1.23
N LYS A 75 -9.25 14.75 2.37
CA LYS A 75 -8.16 15.54 2.94
C LYS A 75 -7.06 14.66 3.54
N ILE A 76 -7.43 13.50 4.11
CA ILE A 76 -6.45 12.51 4.57
C ILE A 76 -5.71 11.91 3.38
N ARG A 77 -6.40 11.64 2.27
CA ARG A 77 -5.76 11.18 1.02
C ARG A 77 -4.74 12.20 0.54
N THR A 78 -5.12 13.47 0.43
CA THR A 78 -4.21 14.54 0.05
C THR A 78 -2.97 14.57 0.97
N TRP A 79 -3.17 14.49 2.28
CA TRP A 79 -2.07 14.45 3.23
C TRP A 79 -1.14 13.24 3.01
N VAL A 80 -1.68 12.05 2.75
CA VAL A 80 -0.89 10.85 2.43
C VAL A 80 -0.14 11.02 1.12
N ASP A 81 -0.80 11.51 0.07
CA ASP A 81 -0.22 11.71 -1.25
C ASP A 81 0.96 12.68 -1.21
N ASP A 82 0.83 13.77 -0.45
CA ASP A 82 1.89 14.75 -0.28
C ASP A 82 3.12 14.12 0.41
N ARG A 83 2.91 13.31 1.46
CA ARG A 83 4.00 12.56 2.12
C ARG A 83 4.68 11.55 1.20
N LEU A 84 3.92 10.88 0.33
CA LEU A 84 4.48 9.95 -0.64
C LEU A 84 5.31 10.68 -1.72
N ARG A 85 4.89 11.85 -2.15
CA ARG A 85 5.60 12.67 -3.15
C ARG A 85 6.91 13.27 -2.60
N GLU A 86 7.07 13.35 -1.29
CA GLU A 86 8.33 13.78 -0.64
C GLU A 86 9.44 12.72 -0.73
N ILE A 87 9.12 11.45 -1.08
CA ILE A 87 10.10 10.37 -1.20
C ILE A 87 11.08 10.68 -2.33
N GLN A 88 12.37 10.68 -2.01
CA GLN A 88 13.43 10.98 -2.97
C GLN A 88 14.09 9.71 -3.51
N GLY A 89 14.73 9.83 -4.69
CA GLY A 89 15.48 8.77 -5.33
C GLY A 89 14.60 7.77 -6.10
N SER A 90 15.17 6.61 -6.43
CA SER A 90 14.45 5.54 -7.12
C SER A 90 13.76 4.64 -6.10
N PHE A 91 12.50 4.37 -6.30
CA PHE A 91 11.71 3.53 -5.40
C PHE A 91 10.64 2.74 -6.14
N VAL A 92 10.18 1.68 -5.51
CA VAL A 92 8.97 0.94 -5.88
C VAL A 92 7.93 1.18 -4.81
N ILE A 93 6.71 1.48 -5.21
CA ILE A 93 5.60 1.72 -4.28
C ILE A 93 4.38 0.91 -4.69
N ASP A 94 3.71 0.34 -3.70
CA ASP A 94 2.41 -0.31 -3.86
C ASP A 94 1.29 0.51 -3.22
N GLY A 95 0.12 0.42 -3.81
CA GLY A 95 -1.08 1.11 -3.35
C GLY A 95 -2.23 0.96 -4.33
N ARG A 96 -3.36 1.61 -4.06
CA ARG A 96 -4.57 1.48 -4.86
C ARG A 96 -4.54 2.39 -6.10
N ASP A 97 -4.20 3.63 -5.93
CA ASP A 97 -4.23 4.69 -6.93
C ASP A 97 -2.84 5.29 -7.24
N MET A 98 -1.80 4.50 -6.98
CA MET A 98 -0.42 4.96 -7.16
C MET A 98 -0.15 5.43 -8.60
N GLY A 99 -0.63 4.70 -9.59
CA GLY A 99 -0.41 5.01 -11.00
C GLY A 99 -1.44 5.96 -11.62
N THR A 100 -2.57 6.22 -10.94
CA THR A 100 -3.65 7.08 -11.44
C THR A 100 -3.62 8.47 -10.82
N ALA A 101 -3.43 8.58 -9.50
CA ALA A 101 -3.54 9.83 -8.76
C ALA A 101 -2.21 10.30 -8.15
N VAL A 102 -1.43 9.40 -7.52
CA VAL A 102 -0.25 9.83 -6.75
C VAL A 102 0.94 10.06 -7.65
N PHE A 103 1.26 9.10 -8.52
CA PHE A 103 2.38 9.14 -9.48
C PHE A 103 1.91 8.87 -10.92
N PRO A 104 1.05 9.74 -11.51
CA PRO A 104 0.49 9.51 -12.84
C PRO A 104 1.55 9.53 -13.95
N HIS A 105 2.72 10.09 -13.68
CA HIS A 105 3.86 10.16 -14.61
C HIS A 105 4.95 9.12 -14.32
N ALA A 106 4.69 8.15 -13.44
CA ALA A 106 5.64 7.07 -13.21
C ALA A 106 5.94 6.31 -14.51
N PRO A 107 7.23 6.05 -14.81
CA PRO A 107 7.63 5.40 -16.07
C PRO A 107 7.18 3.95 -16.17
N TYR A 108 6.96 3.29 -15.03
CA TYR A 108 6.47 1.92 -14.93
C TYR A 108 5.29 1.84 -14.00
N LYS A 109 4.19 1.30 -14.51
CA LYS A 109 2.97 1.05 -13.75
C LYS A 109 2.54 -0.39 -13.99
N PHE A 110 2.37 -1.13 -12.93
CA PHE A 110 1.91 -2.51 -12.97
C PHE A 110 0.62 -2.65 -12.19
N TYR A 111 -0.39 -3.24 -12.80
CA TYR A 111 -1.63 -3.60 -12.14
C TYR A 111 -1.64 -5.10 -11.88
N LEU A 112 -1.50 -5.46 -10.60
CA LEU A 112 -1.47 -6.85 -10.17
C LEU A 112 -2.90 -7.30 -9.85
N ASP A 113 -3.33 -8.38 -10.49
CA ASP A 113 -4.67 -8.94 -10.33
C ASP A 113 -4.62 -10.41 -9.95
N ALA A 114 -5.61 -10.85 -9.16
CA ALA A 114 -5.91 -12.24 -8.86
C ALA A 114 -7.34 -12.36 -8.33
N PRO A 115 -8.04 -13.49 -8.60
CA PRO A 115 -9.34 -13.80 -8.04
C PRO A 115 -9.34 -13.68 -6.50
N VAL A 116 -10.46 -13.24 -5.93
CA VAL A 116 -10.57 -13.06 -4.46
C VAL A 116 -10.24 -14.33 -3.68
N ALA A 117 -10.65 -15.50 -4.19
CA ALA A 117 -10.35 -16.78 -3.56
C ALA A 117 -8.84 -17.06 -3.46
N VAL A 118 -8.08 -16.74 -4.52
CA VAL A 118 -6.61 -16.87 -4.53
C VAL A 118 -5.98 -15.90 -3.54
N ARG A 119 -6.43 -14.65 -3.50
CA ARG A 119 -5.95 -13.65 -2.54
C ARG A 119 -6.25 -14.04 -1.10
N ALA A 120 -7.44 -14.60 -0.84
CA ALA A 120 -7.83 -15.09 0.48
C ALA A 120 -6.96 -16.27 0.92
N SER A 121 -6.73 -17.24 0.03
CA SER A 121 -5.86 -18.40 0.31
C SER A 121 -4.42 -17.97 0.66
N ARG A 122 -3.85 -16.99 -0.09
CA ARG A 122 -2.52 -16.44 0.21
C ARG A 122 -2.49 -15.80 1.60
N ARG A 123 -3.51 -15.01 1.95
CA ARG A 123 -3.58 -14.30 3.23
C ARG A 123 -3.77 -15.24 4.43
N VAL A 124 -4.50 -16.35 4.26
CA VAL A 124 -4.61 -17.40 5.28
C VAL A 124 -3.27 -18.11 5.48
N GLY A 125 -2.49 -18.32 4.42
CA GLY A 125 -1.15 -18.87 4.51
C GLY A 125 -0.16 -17.97 5.27
N GLU A 126 -0.43 -16.67 5.35
CA GLU A 126 0.38 -15.69 6.10
C GLU A 126 -0.05 -15.53 7.57
N ARG A 127 -1.30 -15.87 7.91
CA ARG A 127 -1.89 -15.68 9.25
C ARG A 127 -2.84 -16.83 9.56
N VAL A 128 -2.89 -17.24 10.83
CA VAL A 128 -3.92 -18.18 11.30
C VAL A 128 -5.27 -17.47 11.28
N ALA A 129 -6.04 -17.66 10.21
CA ALA A 129 -7.34 -17.05 10.02
C ALA A 129 -8.28 -18.01 9.27
N ASP A 130 -9.58 -17.83 9.48
CA ASP A 130 -10.59 -18.59 8.75
C ASP A 130 -10.74 -18.04 7.32
N LEU A 131 -10.71 -18.95 6.33
CA LEU A 131 -10.76 -18.61 4.90
C LEU A 131 -12.05 -17.88 4.52
N GLU A 132 -13.19 -18.25 5.11
CA GLU A 132 -14.49 -17.64 4.82
C GLU A 132 -14.51 -16.19 5.31
N ASN A 133 -14.09 -15.94 6.54
CA ASN A 133 -14.00 -14.60 7.12
C ASN A 133 -13.02 -13.71 6.34
N VAL A 134 -11.88 -14.26 5.90
CA VAL A 134 -10.90 -13.54 5.08
C VAL A 134 -11.48 -13.19 3.71
N THR A 135 -12.19 -14.12 3.07
CA THR A 135 -12.82 -13.91 1.77
C THR A 135 -13.87 -12.81 1.83
N GLU A 136 -14.74 -12.83 2.85
CA GLU A 136 -15.74 -11.80 3.07
C GLU A 136 -15.10 -10.42 3.32
N ALA A 137 -14.05 -10.37 4.14
CA ALA A 137 -13.34 -9.12 4.43
C ALA A 137 -12.69 -8.54 3.16
N LEU A 138 -12.11 -9.38 2.31
CA LEU A 138 -11.54 -8.96 1.02
C LEU A 138 -12.62 -8.47 0.06
N ASN A 139 -13.73 -9.18 -0.09
CA ASN A 139 -14.86 -8.74 -0.94
C ASN A 139 -15.41 -7.39 -0.49
N ARG A 140 -15.62 -7.21 0.81
CA ARG A 140 -16.07 -5.96 1.40
C ARG A 140 -15.13 -4.81 1.08
N ARG A 141 -13.82 -5.08 1.20
CA ARG A 141 -12.79 -4.10 0.90
C ARG A 141 -12.71 -3.77 -0.59
N ASP A 142 -12.82 -4.75 -1.47
CA ASP A 142 -12.82 -4.54 -2.93
C ASP A 142 -13.98 -3.64 -3.36
N ILE A 143 -15.18 -3.82 -2.79
CA ILE A 143 -16.33 -2.95 -3.04
C ILE A 143 -16.04 -1.52 -2.56
N LEU A 144 -15.45 -1.36 -1.36
CA LEU A 144 -15.14 -0.05 -0.81
C LEU A 144 -14.06 0.70 -1.59
N ASP A 145 -13.09 -0.03 -2.14
CA ASP A 145 -11.92 0.52 -2.83
C ASP A 145 -12.09 0.54 -4.37
N ALA A 146 -13.25 0.10 -4.91
CA ALA A 146 -13.46 -0.13 -6.35
C ALA A 146 -13.08 1.06 -7.23
N GLU A 147 -13.48 2.28 -6.84
CA GLU A 147 -13.15 3.50 -7.61
C GLU A 147 -11.64 3.83 -7.58
N GLN A 148 -11.00 3.61 -6.43
CA GLN A 148 -9.58 3.94 -6.22
C GLN A 148 -8.66 2.86 -6.78
N SER A 149 -9.15 1.63 -6.96
CA SER A 149 -8.38 0.49 -7.44
C SER A 149 -8.43 0.33 -8.96
N LYS A 150 -8.96 1.31 -9.69
CA LYS A 150 -8.94 1.27 -11.16
C LYS A 150 -7.50 1.34 -11.68
N PRO A 151 -7.14 0.48 -12.66
CA PRO A 151 -5.81 0.54 -13.25
C PRO A 151 -5.59 1.85 -13.98
N ALA A 152 -4.36 2.35 -13.97
CA ALA A 152 -3.98 3.43 -14.85
C ALA A 152 -4.11 2.97 -16.32
N PRO A 153 -4.52 3.85 -17.27
CA PRO A 153 -4.71 3.47 -18.67
C PRO A 153 -3.45 2.88 -19.34
N ASP A 154 -2.29 3.27 -18.85
CA ASP A 154 -0.96 2.83 -19.30
C ASP A 154 -0.34 1.75 -18.41
N ALA A 155 -1.10 1.19 -17.47
CA ALA A 155 -0.60 0.14 -16.59
C ALA A 155 -0.47 -1.20 -17.33
N ILE A 156 0.62 -1.91 -17.05
CA ILE A 156 0.84 -3.29 -17.50
C ILE A 156 0.07 -4.22 -16.56
N HIS A 157 -0.89 -4.96 -17.10
CA HIS A 157 -1.67 -5.91 -16.34
C HIS A 157 -0.91 -7.22 -16.13
N VAL A 158 -0.81 -7.64 -14.88
CA VAL A 158 -0.16 -8.89 -14.47
C VAL A 158 -1.17 -9.73 -13.70
N ASN A 159 -1.77 -10.71 -14.36
CA ASN A 159 -2.55 -11.73 -13.65
C ASN A 159 -1.57 -12.63 -12.89
N THR A 160 -1.76 -12.67 -11.57
CA THR A 160 -0.88 -13.39 -10.65
C THR A 160 -1.50 -14.68 -10.12
N GLU A 161 -2.66 -15.10 -10.64
CA GLU A 161 -3.44 -16.23 -10.13
C GLU A 161 -2.60 -17.51 -9.98
N HIS A 162 -1.83 -17.85 -11.02
CA HIS A 162 -1.03 -19.08 -11.08
C HIS A 162 0.47 -18.83 -10.94
N LEU A 163 0.87 -17.61 -10.46
CA LEU A 163 2.26 -17.25 -10.35
C LEU A 163 2.72 -17.30 -8.90
N SER A 164 3.92 -17.84 -8.68
CA SER A 164 4.64 -17.65 -7.42
C SER A 164 5.15 -16.20 -7.30
N LEU A 165 5.53 -15.79 -6.09
CA LEU A 165 6.12 -14.46 -5.86
C LEU A 165 7.35 -14.22 -6.76
N ALA A 166 8.24 -15.21 -6.87
CA ALA A 166 9.43 -15.12 -7.74
C ALA A 166 9.04 -14.89 -9.20
N GLN A 167 8.06 -15.65 -9.72
CA GLN A 167 7.58 -15.48 -11.10
C GLN A 167 6.92 -14.11 -11.35
N VAL A 168 6.24 -13.53 -10.35
CA VAL A 168 5.70 -12.17 -10.45
C VAL A 168 6.83 -11.16 -10.54
N ILE A 169 7.85 -11.30 -9.68
CA ILE A 169 9.03 -10.43 -9.68
C ILE A 169 9.76 -10.52 -11.03
N ASP A 170 10.04 -11.73 -11.52
CA ASP A 170 10.70 -11.94 -12.81
C ASP A 170 9.93 -11.31 -13.98
N ARG A 171 8.60 -11.44 -13.96
CA ARG A 171 7.74 -10.86 -15.00
C ARG A 171 7.79 -9.32 -14.98
N ILE A 172 7.72 -8.70 -13.80
CA ILE A 172 7.84 -7.25 -13.64
C ILE A 172 9.23 -6.78 -14.09
N PHE A 173 10.28 -7.45 -13.61
CA PHE A 173 11.66 -7.12 -13.92
C PHE A 173 11.95 -7.22 -15.41
N ALA A 174 11.48 -8.28 -16.08
CA ALA A 174 11.63 -8.43 -17.54
C ALA A 174 11.01 -7.26 -18.33
N HIS A 175 9.90 -6.69 -17.87
CA HIS A 175 9.33 -5.49 -18.51
C HIS A 175 10.21 -4.26 -18.33
N ILE A 176 10.75 -4.06 -17.13
CA ILE A 176 11.63 -2.92 -16.83
C ILE A 176 12.92 -2.99 -17.65
N VAL A 177 13.57 -4.15 -17.68
CA VAL A 177 14.84 -4.36 -18.41
C VAL A 177 14.67 -4.20 -19.92
N ARG A 178 13.56 -4.69 -20.50
CA ARG A 178 13.29 -4.50 -21.93
C ARG A 178 13.21 -3.02 -22.33
N SER A 179 12.70 -2.18 -21.45
CA SER A 179 12.58 -0.74 -21.68
C SER A 179 13.86 0.03 -21.35
N HIS A 180 14.76 -0.54 -20.53
CA HIS A 180 16.05 0.03 -20.13
C HIS A 180 17.15 -1.04 -20.15
N PRO A 181 17.70 -1.37 -21.34
CA PRO A 181 18.73 -2.42 -21.47
C PRO A 181 19.99 -2.19 -20.62
N SER A 182 20.26 -0.93 -20.25
CA SER A 182 21.38 -0.58 -19.36
C SER A 182 21.26 -1.12 -17.92
N LEU A 183 20.05 -1.48 -17.48
CA LEU A 183 19.83 -2.08 -16.16
C LEU A 183 20.23 -3.57 -16.11
N SER A 184 20.24 -4.27 -17.23
CA SER A 184 20.66 -5.68 -17.31
C SER A 184 22.16 -5.88 -17.08
N LEU A 185 22.97 -4.85 -17.33
CA LEU A 185 24.43 -4.90 -17.15
C LEU A 185 24.88 -4.73 -15.69
N ALA A 186 24.00 -4.31 -14.80
CA ALA A 186 24.33 -4.08 -13.39
C ALA A 186 24.29 -5.36 -12.53
N GLU A 187 23.72 -6.47 -13.03
CA GLU A 187 23.68 -7.76 -12.31
C GLU A 187 24.90 -8.65 -12.56
N GLU A 188 25.67 -8.41 -13.62
CA GLU A 188 26.88 -9.19 -13.91
C GLU A 188 28.12 -8.77 -13.09
N VAL A 189 27.99 -7.76 -12.22
CA VAL A 189 29.12 -7.19 -11.43
C VAL A 189 28.92 -7.39 -9.90
N ARG A 190 28.13 -8.40 -9.47
CA ARG A 190 28.04 -8.75 -8.04
C ARG A 190 28.26 -10.22 -7.80
#